data_7eeda6393f3c3ad0223fea126f77fb49
#
_entry.id   7eeda6393f3c3ad0223fea126f77fb49
#
_cell.length_a   1.000
_cell.length_b   1.000
_cell.length_c   1.000
_cell.angle_alpha   90.00
_cell.angle_beta   90.00
_cell.angle_gamma   90.00
#
_symmetry.space_group_name_H-M   'P 1'
#
loop_
_entity.id
_entity.type
_entity.pdbx_description
1 polymer ?
#
loop_
_entity_poly.entity_id
_entity_poly.type
_entity_poly.pdbx_seq_one_letter_code
_entity_poly.pdbx_strand_id
1 'polypeptide(L)'
;MTENKHENPAHWDDAAANYERTAHPFTARFAEEALARVTLTLDMQVLDVAAGTGALALAAARSGAYVLATDFSPGMVARIAAAGLPNVDAEVMDGQALDLPDASFDVSFSVFGVIMFPDWRKGLAEMARVTRPGGLGVLATWQSEGAATFLLLSQIRRRLFPRLNGKTKLPEGAVALGDPEWLSAAMVDAGFQPPKIDVVVHDFPLGVSQLDTPDELFGMSPDWAALDDAQRAEVVAEVRRLAEGRAILPIPSTALIAVATR
;
A
#
# COMPACT_ATOMS: atom_id res chain seq x y z
N MET A 1 -4.54 24.95 6.94
CA MET A 1 -4.55 23.70 6.16
C MET A 1 -3.51 22.83 6.82
N THR A 2 -3.89 21.78 7.52
CA THR A 2 -2.94 20.79 8.06
C THR A 2 -2.40 20.00 6.87
N GLU A 3 -1.10 20.15 6.63
CA GLU A 3 -0.35 19.40 5.62
C GLU A 3 -0.59 17.90 5.84
N ASN A 4 -0.96 17.20 4.79
CA ASN A 4 -1.18 15.75 4.87
C ASN A 4 0.21 15.08 5.00
N LYS A 5 0.51 14.51 6.16
CA LYS A 5 1.82 13.90 6.45
C LYS A 5 2.26 12.86 5.41
N HIS A 6 1.29 12.17 4.79
CA HIS A 6 1.57 11.16 3.78
C HIS A 6 2.07 11.75 2.45
N GLU A 7 1.94 13.05 2.23
CA GLU A 7 2.45 13.78 1.06
C GLU A 7 3.90 14.24 1.25
N ASN A 8 4.46 14.06 2.44
CA ASN A 8 5.82 14.51 2.78
C ASN A 8 6.80 13.33 2.75
N PRO A 9 7.82 13.32 1.86
CA PRO A 9 8.84 12.26 1.81
C PRO A 9 9.53 12.02 3.15
N ALA A 10 9.85 13.10 3.89
CA ALA A 10 10.54 12.99 5.18
C ALA A 10 9.75 12.18 6.22
N HIS A 11 8.41 12.20 6.17
CA HIS A 11 7.59 11.36 7.04
C HIS A 11 7.82 9.86 6.75
N TRP A 12 7.96 9.50 5.48
CA TRP A 12 8.21 8.11 5.08
C TRP A 12 9.66 7.71 5.29
N ASP A 13 10.62 8.64 5.18
CA ASP A 13 12.02 8.39 5.54
C ASP A 13 12.15 8.01 7.01
N ASP A 14 11.53 8.79 7.89
CA ASP A 14 11.50 8.50 9.33
C ASP A 14 10.75 7.21 9.66
N ALA A 15 9.70 6.91 8.90
CA ALA A 15 8.87 5.72 9.09
C ALA A 15 9.47 4.44 8.49
N ALA A 16 10.43 4.52 7.56
CA ALA A 16 10.89 3.39 6.74
C ALA A 16 11.32 2.17 7.58
N ALA A 17 12.10 2.39 8.64
CA ALA A 17 12.54 1.30 9.50
C ALA A 17 11.40 0.64 10.29
N ASN A 18 10.41 1.41 10.71
CA ASN A 18 9.24 0.87 11.39
C ASN A 18 8.31 0.15 10.40
N TYR A 19 8.10 0.75 9.23
CA TYR A 19 7.31 0.14 8.15
C TYR A 19 7.85 -1.22 7.75
N GLU A 20 9.17 -1.35 7.59
CA GLU A 20 9.83 -2.60 7.24
C GLU A 20 9.58 -3.72 8.27
N ARG A 21 9.53 -3.37 9.57
CA ARG A 21 9.27 -4.35 10.63
C ARG A 21 7.79 -4.69 10.80
N THR A 22 6.88 -3.75 10.55
CA THR A 22 5.47 -3.86 10.94
C THR A 22 4.53 -4.08 9.75
N ALA A 23 4.61 -3.25 8.72
CA ALA A 23 3.68 -3.27 7.60
C ALA A 23 4.18 -4.14 6.43
N HIS A 24 5.49 -4.07 6.10
CA HIS A 24 6.07 -4.79 4.97
C HIS A 24 5.77 -6.31 5.00
N PRO A 25 5.96 -7.06 6.12
CA PRO A 25 5.69 -8.50 6.11
C PRO A 25 4.24 -8.84 5.77
N PHE A 26 3.33 -7.92 6.04
CA PHE A 26 1.91 -8.10 5.73
C PHE A 26 1.57 -7.69 4.31
N THR A 27 2.03 -6.51 3.86
CA THR A 27 1.81 -6.03 2.48
C THR A 27 2.50 -6.94 1.45
N ALA A 28 3.63 -7.57 1.81
CA ALA A 28 4.32 -8.54 0.98
C ALA A 28 3.44 -9.73 0.57
N ARG A 29 2.49 -10.16 1.42
CA ARG A 29 1.54 -11.23 1.06
C ARG A 29 0.67 -10.83 -0.12
N PHE A 30 0.22 -9.58 -0.17
CA PHE A 30 -0.56 -9.05 -1.30
C PHE A 30 0.31 -8.76 -2.53
N ALA A 31 1.58 -8.42 -2.33
CA ALA A 31 2.55 -8.30 -3.42
C ALA A 31 2.77 -9.67 -4.11
N GLU A 32 2.89 -10.74 -3.35
CA GLU A 32 2.97 -12.11 -3.89
C GLU A 32 1.69 -12.52 -4.63
N GLU A 33 0.52 -12.13 -4.12
CA GLU A 33 -0.76 -12.33 -4.81
C GLU A 33 -0.82 -11.55 -6.13
N ALA A 34 -0.34 -10.30 -6.16
CA ALA A 34 -0.28 -9.51 -7.38
C ALA A 34 0.65 -10.17 -8.42
N LEU A 35 1.83 -10.62 -7.98
CA LEU A 35 2.79 -11.33 -8.83
C LEU A 35 2.24 -12.65 -9.37
N ALA A 36 1.49 -13.40 -8.58
CA ALA A 36 0.91 -14.69 -9.00
C ALA A 36 -0.11 -14.55 -10.16
N ARG A 37 -0.55 -13.33 -10.47
CA ARG A 37 -1.47 -13.04 -11.58
C ARG A 37 -0.77 -12.70 -12.88
N VAL A 38 0.55 -12.60 -12.85
CA VAL A 38 1.38 -12.24 -14.01
C VAL A 38 2.50 -13.26 -14.19
N THR A 39 2.73 -13.69 -15.40
CA THR A 39 3.88 -14.51 -15.71
C THR A 39 5.06 -13.61 -16.09
N LEU A 40 6.04 -13.49 -15.21
CA LEU A 40 7.26 -12.75 -15.49
C LEU A 40 8.33 -13.67 -16.09
N THR A 41 9.08 -13.15 -17.06
CA THR A 41 10.20 -13.85 -17.72
C THR A 41 11.47 -13.00 -17.66
N LEU A 42 12.62 -13.63 -17.91
CA LEU A 42 13.96 -13.01 -17.81
C LEU A 42 14.13 -11.73 -18.62
N ASP A 43 13.45 -11.63 -19.76
CA ASP A 43 13.61 -10.51 -20.68
C ASP A 43 12.68 -9.33 -20.38
N MET A 44 11.80 -9.48 -19.39
CA MET A 44 10.81 -8.45 -19.08
C MET A 44 11.39 -7.29 -18.28
N GLN A 45 10.90 -6.08 -18.62
CA GLN A 45 11.10 -4.86 -17.86
C GLN A 45 9.88 -4.64 -16.95
N VAL A 46 10.11 -4.62 -15.66
CA VAL A 46 9.08 -4.48 -14.63
C VAL A 46 9.28 -3.16 -13.89
N LEU A 47 8.20 -2.43 -13.69
CA LEU A 47 8.18 -1.21 -12.87
C LEU A 47 7.35 -1.47 -11.61
N ASP A 48 7.90 -1.10 -10.45
CA ASP A 48 7.17 -1.04 -9.18
C ASP A 48 7.05 0.42 -8.73
N VAL A 49 5.84 0.98 -8.79
CA VAL A 49 5.56 2.39 -8.50
C VAL A 49 5.11 2.55 -7.05
N ALA A 50 5.77 3.44 -6.31
CA ALA A 50 5.65 3.60 -4.87
C ALA A 50 5.95 2.28 -4.15
N ALA A 51 7.13 1.75 -4.43
CA ALA A 51 7.57 0.41 -4.03
C ALA A 51 7.77 0.25 -2.51
N GLY A 52 7.78 1.36 -1.76
CA GLY A 52 8.07 1.34 -0.33
C GLY A 52 9.43 0.72 -0.04
N THR A 53 9.46 -0.26 0.85
CA THR A 53 10.69 -1.02 1.16
C THR A 53 10.92 -2.23 0.24
N GLY A 54 10.22 -2.29 -0.92
CA GLY A 54 10.50 -3.24 -1.98
C GLY A 54 9.81 -4.60 -1.88
N ALA A 55 8.66 -4.68 -1.21
CA ALA A 55 7.95 -5.95 -1.04
C ALA A 55 7.66 -6.64 -2.38
N LEU A 56 7.19 -5.90 -3.39
CA LEU A 56 6.94 -6.44 -4.72
C LEU A 56 8.24 -6.54 -5.53
N ALA A 57 9.05 -5.47 -5.60
CA ALA A 57 10.24 -5.42 -6.43
C ALA A 57 11.22 -6.57 -6.14
N LEU A 58 11.53 -6.82 -4.84
CA LEU A 58 12.44 -7.88 -4.44
C LEU A 58 11.84 -9.28 -4.71
N ALA A 59 10.53 -9.42 -4.64
CA ALA A 59 9.85 -10.66 -4.99
C ALA A 59 9.84 -10.89 -6.52
N ALA A 60 9.55 -9.85 -7.30
CA ALA A 60 9.55 -9.90 -8.77
C ALA A 60 10.93 -10.28 -9.33
N ALA A 61 11.99 -9.74 -8.72
CA ALA A 61 13.37 -10.02 -9.12
C ALA A 61 13.74 -11.52 -9.12
N ARG A 62 13.05 -12.35 -8.30
CA ARG A 62 13.26 -13.80 -8.27
C ARG A 62 12.90 -14.50 -9.59
N SER A 63 12.08 -13.89 -10.43
CA SER A 63 11.79 -14.40 -11.78
C SER A 63 12.96 -14.23 -12.76
N GLY A 64 13.94 -13.40 -12.41
CA GLY A 64 15.04 -12.98 -13.28
C GLY A 64 14.72 -11.78 -14.14
N ALA A 65 13.49 -11.27 -14.15
CA ALA A 65 13.13 -10.03 -14.82
C ALA A 65 13.94 -8.85 -14.26
N TYR A 66 14.18 -7.84 -15.10
CA TYR A 66 14.73 -6.58 -14.64
C TYR A 66 13.65 -5.73 -13.98
N VAL A 67 13.90 -5.26 -12.77
CA VAL A 67 12.94 -4.49 -11.98
C VAL A 67 13.49 -3.10 -11.69
N LEU A 68 12.76 -2.07 -12.10
CA LEU A 68 12.93 -0.71 -11.60
C LEU A 68 11.89 -0.47 -10.50
N ALA A 69 12.36 -0.18 -9.30
CA ALA A 69 11.51 0.21 -8.18
C ALA A 69 11.61 1.72 -7.94
N THR A 70 10.48 2.40 -7.90
CA THR A 70 10.45 3.84 -7.65
C THR A 70 9.66 4.16 -6.39
N ASP A 71 10.18 5.10 -5.62
CA ASP A 71 9.46 5.66 -4.48
C ASP A 71 9.88 7.13 -4.30
N PHE A 72 9.00 7.97 -3.78
CA PHE A 72 9.33 9.38 -3.57
C PHE A 72 10.17 9.61 -2.30
N SER A 73 10.28 8.61 -1.41
CA SER A 73 11.07 8.63 -0.19
C SER A 73 12.48 8.07 -0.45
N PRO A 74 13.54 8.87 -0.30
CA PRO A 74 14.91 8.39 -0.34
C PRO A 74 15.21 7.26 0.65
N GLY A 75 14.58 7.29 1.84
CA GLY A 75 14.73 6.26 2.86
C GLY A 75 14.15 4.92 2.44
N MET A 76 13.02 4.91 1.70
CA MET A 76 12.43 3.68 1.13
C MET A 76 13.34 3.12 0.03
N VAL A 77 13.77 3.97 -0.92
CA VAL A 77 14.66 3.58 -2.02
C VAL A 77 15.97 2.98 -1.50
N ALA A 78 16.57 3.58 -0.48
CA ALA A 78 17.80 3.06 0.13
C ALA A 78 17.64 1.65 0.70
N ARG A 79 16.44 1.28 1.19
CA ARG A 79 16.14 -0.07 1.68
C ARG A 79 16.13 -1.10 0.55
N ILE A 80 15.54 -0.76 -0.59
CA ILE A 80 15.53 -1.62 -1.78
C ILE A 80 16.95 -1.81 -2.29
N ALA A 81 17.70 -0.71 -2.45
CA ALA A 81 19.08 -0.75 -2.94
C ALA A 81 20.01 -1.58 -2.03
N ALA A 82 19.78 -1.56 -0.71
CA ALA A 82 20.55 -2.34 0.26
C ALA A 82 20.42 -3.87 0.08
N ALA A 83 19.40 -4.36 -0.64
CA ALA A 83 19.26 -5.77 -0.99
C ALA A 83 20.33 -6.24 -1.98
N GLY A 84 20.93 -5.33 -2.75
CA GLY A 84 22.07 -5.61 -3.63
C GLY A 84 21.79 -6.62 -4.74
N LEU A 85 20.54 -6.71 -5.21
CA LEU A 85 20.17 -7.64 -6.30
C LEU A 85 20.59 -7.05 -7.65
N PRO A 86 21.30 -7.82 -8.52
CA PRO A 86 21.87 -7.30 -9.76
C PRO A 86 20.82 -6.93 -10.83
N ASN A 87 19.60 -7.40 -10.68
CA ASN A 87 18.48 -7.14 -11.59
C ASN A 87 17.40 -6.22 -10.96
N VAL A 88 17.77 -5.48 -9.92
CA VAL A 88 16.89 -4.49 -9.28
C VAL A 88 17.62 -3.16 -9.23
N ASP A 89 17.04 -2.15 -9.88
CA ASP A 89 17.39 -0.75 -9.63
C ASP A 89 16.32 -0.07 -8.79
N ALA A 90 16.73 0.89 -7.98
CA ALA A 90 15.84 1.64 -7.12
C ALA A 90 16.12 3.14 -7.25
N GLU A 91 15.10 3.93 -7.58
CA GLU A 91 15.23 5.35 -7.88
C GLU A 91 14.18 6.20 -7.15
N VAL A 92 14.61 7.40 -6.74
CA VAL A 92 13.70 8.36 -6.12
C VAL A 92 12.90 9.07 -7.20
N MET A 93 11.58 8.81 -7.27
CA MET A 93 10.67 9.45 -8.22
C MET A 93 9.30 9.69 -7.60
N ASP A 94 8.64 10.77 -8.02
CA ASP A 94 7.21 10.97 -7.79
C ASP A 94 6.41 10.12 -8.79
N GLY A 95 5.65 9.15 -8.32
CA GLY A 95 4.79 8.29 -9.15
C GLY A 95 3.71 9.04 -9.93
N GLN A 96 3.49 10.33 -9.63
CA GLN A 96 2.59 11.22 -10.37
C GLN A 96 3.29 11.96 -11.52
N ALA A 97 4.62 11.82 -11.65
CA ALA A 97 5.43 12.47 -12.66
C ALA A 97 6.73 11.67 -12.89
N LEU A 98 6.58 10.46 -13.42
CA LEU A 98 7.70 9.56 -13.67
C LEU A 98 8.63 10.11 -14.75
N ASP A 99 9.91 10.27 -14.43
CA ASP A 99 10.94 10.64 -15.42
C ASP A 99 11.39 9.38 -16.20
N LEU A 100 10.44 8.75 -16.86
CA LEU A 100 10.60 7.50 -17.60
C LEU A 100 9.98 7.63 -18.99
N PRO A 101 10.59 7.01 -20.03
CA PRO A 101 10.02 7.03 -21.37
C PRO A 101 8.65 6.35 -21.46
N ASP A 102 7.83 6.79 -22.42
CA ASP A 102 6.59 6.11 -22.75
C ASP A 102 6.85 4.67 -23.19
N ALA A 103 5.92 3.77 -22.89
CA ALA A 103 5.89 2.40 -23.40
C ALA A 103 7.20 1.62 -23.19
N SER A 104 7.84 1.77 -22.04
CA SER A 104 9.14 1.17 -21.71
C SER A 104 9.08 -0.09 -20.86
N PHE A 105 7.93 -0.35 -20.21
CA PHE A 105 7.78 -1.50 -19.32
C PHE A 105 6.77 -2.52 -19.85
N ASP A 106 7.06 -3.79 -19.61
CA ASP A 106 6.16 -4.92 -19.89
C ASP A 106 5.03 -4.99 -18.89
N VAL A 107 5.37 -4.72 -17.63
CA VAL A 107 4.43 -4.73 -16.53
C VAL A 107 4.75 -3.58 -15.58
N SER A 108 3.74 -2.81 -15.23
CA SER A 108 3.80 -1.84 -14.15
C SER A 108 2.93 -2.29 -12.97
N PHE A 109 3.48 -2.24 -11.77
CA PHE A 109 2.79 -2.55 -10.53
C PHE A 109 2.67 -1.33 -9.64
N SER A 110 1.62 -1.28 -8.82
CA SER A 110 1.59 -0.48 -7.61
C SER A 110 0.76 -1.20 -6.55
N VAL A 111 1.41 -1.61 -5.46
CA VAL A 111 0.77 -2.33 -4.35
C VAL A 111 0.56 -1.36 -3.19
N PHE A 112 -0.67 -0.88 -3.03
CA PHE A 112 -1.08 0.12 -2.04
C PHE A 112 -0.40 1.50 -2.17
N GLY A 113 0.36 1.76 -3.23
CA GLY A 113 1.08 3.01 -3.43
C GLY A 113 0.18 4.11 -4.01
N VAL A 114 -0.37 3.90 -5.21
CA VAL A 114 -1.19 4.91 -5.93
C VAL A 114 -2.35 5.43 -5.10
N ILE A 115 -2.94 4.61 -4.24
CA ILE A 115 -4.04 5.03 -3.36
C ILE A 115 -3.66 6.13 -2.36
N MET A 116 -2.37 6.33 -2.13
CA MET A 116 -1.82 7.34 -1.21
C MET A 116 -1.48 8.65 -1.92
N PHE A 117 -1.49 8.69 -3.25
CA PHE A 117 -1.11 9.88 -4.00
C PHE A 117 -2.14 11.00 -3.84
N PRO A 118 -1.71 12.27 -3.72
CA PRO A 118 -2.59 13.42 -3.78
C PRO A 118 -3.44 13.45 -5.04
N ASP A 119 -2.82 13.17 -6.19
CA ASP A 119 -3.48 12.99 -7.48
C ASP A 119 -3.29 11.55 -7.99
N TRP A 120 -4.05 10.63 -7.41
CA TRP A 120 -4.00 9.22 -7.76
C TRP A 120 -4.36 8.95 -9.23
N ARG A 121 -5.18 9.82 -9.84
CA ARG A 121 -5.53 9.72 -11.28
C ARG A 121 -4.33 9.95 -12.15
N LYS A 122 -3.51 10.95 -11.78
CA LYS A 122 -2.25 11.22 -12.47
C LYS A 122 -1.26 10.06 -12.31
N GLY A 123 -1.19 9.45 -11.11
CA GLY A 123 -0.38 8.25 -10.89
C GLY A 123 -0.79 7.07 -11.77
N LEU A 124 -2.10 6.80 -11.91
CA LEU A 124 -2.60 5.77 -12.82
C LEU A 124 -2.31 6.10 -14.30
N ALA A 125 -2.44 7.37 -14.70
CA ALA A 125 -2.12 7.80 -16.06
C ALA A 125 -0.62 7.64 -16.39
N GLU A 126 0.27 7.92 -15.43
CA GLU A 126 1.70 7.69 -15.58
C GLU A 126 2.03 6.19 -15.68
N MET A 127 1.40 5.34 -14.83
CA MET A 127 1.53 3.90 -14.98
C MET A 127 1.11 3.42 -16.39
N ALA A 128 -0.03 3.92 -16.89
CA ALA A 128 -0.47 3.58 -18.25
C ALA A 128 0.50 4.11 -19.30
N ARG A 129 1.00 5.34 -19.19
CA ARG A 129 1.93 5.95 -20.14
C ARG A 129 3.21 5.13 -20.31
N VAL A 130 3.81 4.72 -19.20
CA VAL A 130 5.10 3.99 -19.20
C VAL A 130 4.95 2.51 -19.53
N THR A 131 3.76 1.93 -19.36
CA THR A 131 3.47 0.55 -19.76
C THR A 131 3.31 0.49 -21.27
N ARG A 132 3.94 -0.45 -21.94
CA ARG A 132 3.85 -0.60 -23.41
C ARG A 132 2.48 -1.11 -23.87
N PRO A 133 2.05 -0.82 -25.10
CA PRO A 133 0.86 -1.45 -25.67
C PRO A 133 0.94 -2.98 -25.60
N GLY A 134 -0.10 -3.63 -25.08
CA GLY A 134 -0.12 -5.06 -24.81
C GLY A 134 0.56 -5.49 -23.50
N GLY A 135 1.22 -4.55 -22.80
CA GLY A 135 1.74 -4.77 -21.45
C GLY A 135 0.65 -4.74 -20.39
N LEU A 136 1.02 -5.03 -19.15
CA LEU A 136 0.06 -5.16 -18.04
C LEU A 136 0.25 -4.04 -17.02
N GLY A 137 -0.87 -3.47 -16.55
CA GLY A 137 -0.94 -2.68 -15.32
C GLY A 137 -1.56 -3.52 -14.21
N VAL A 138 -0.90 -3.56 -13.06
CA VAL A 138 -1.37 -4.30 -11.88
C VAL A 138 -1.47 -3.36 -10.70
N LEU A 139 -2.67 -3.24 -10.14
CA LEU A 139 -2.93 -2.38 -8.99
C LEU A 139 -3.50 -3.21 -7.84
N ALA A 140 -2.92 -3.08 -6.65
CA ALA A 140 -3.54 -3.57 -5.43
C ALA A 140 -3.99 -2.39 -4.56
N THR A 141 -5.22 -2.46 -4.08
CA THR A 141 -5.84 -1.45 -3.22
C THR A 141 -6.64 -2.10 -2.09
N TRP A 142 -6.86 -1.39 -0.99
CA TRP A 142 -7.74 -1.87 0.07
C TRP A 142 -9.20 -1.76 -0.35
N GLN A 143 -9.98 -2.81 -0.11
CA GLN A 143 -11.43 -2.73 -0.33
C GLN A 143 -12.08 -1.85 0.73
N SER A 144 -12.94 -0.92 0.31
CA SER A 144 -13.56 0.07 1.20
C SER A 144 -14.46 -0.54 2.27
N GLU A 145 -15.13 -1.65 1.97
CA GLU A 145 -15.99 -2.37 2.90
C GLU A 145 -15.25 -3.46 3.69
N GLY A 146 -13.97 -3.71 3.36
CA GLY A 146 -13.14 -4.69 4.02
C GLY A 146 -12.58 -4.17 5.35
N ALA A 147 -12.27 -5.06 6.27
CA ALA A 147 -11.46 -4.72 7.43
C ALA A 147 -9.98 -4.64 7.00
N ALA A 148 -9.28 -3.62 7.47
CA ALA A 148 -7.83 -3.55 7.50
C ALA A 148 -7.43 -3.06 8.89
N THR A 149 -6.19 -3.27 9.28
CA THR A 149 -5.74 -2.95 10.65
C THR A 149 -5.99 -1.49 11.03
N PHE A 150 -5.79 -0.56 10.09
CA PHE A 150 -6.10 0.86 10.30
C PHE A 150 -7.62 1.14 10.35
N LEU A 151 -8.44 0.34 9.63
CA LEU A 151 -9.89 0.45 9.71
C LEU A 151 -10.42 -0.09 11.05
N LEU A 152 -9.80 -1.11 11.63
CA LEU A 152 -10.13 -1.59 12.96
C LEU A 152 -9.98 -0.47 13.99
N LEU A 153 -8.85 0.26 13.96
CA LEU A 153 -8.63 1.39 14.85
C LEU A 153 -9.69 2.48 14.66
N SER A 154 -10.00 2.83 13.41
CA SER A 154 -11.09 3.77 13.09
C SER A 154 -12.46 3.31 13.59
N GLN A 155 -12.76 2.03 13.48
CA GLN A 155 -14.02 1.45 13.97
C GLN A 155 -14.10 1.50 15.50
N ILE A 156 -13.03 1.09 16.19
CA ILE A 156 -12.94 1.13 17.65
C ILE A 156 -13.09 2.57 18.15
N ARG A 157 -12.33 3.52 17.56
CA ARG A 157 -12.40 4.94 17.91
C ARG A 157 -13.82 5.49 17.75
N ARG A 158 -14.47 5.24 16.61
CA ARG A 158 -15.85 5.70 16.37
C ARG A 158 -16.85 5.12 17.39
N ARG A 159 -16.67 3.87 17.80
CA ARG A 159 -17.53 3.23 18.77
C ARG A 159 -17.31 3.77 20.18
N LEU A 160 -16.06 3.91 20.62
CA LEU A 160 -15.72 4.36 21.96
C LEU A 160 -15.94 5.86 22.12
N PHE A 161 -15.61 6.65 21.11
CA PHE A 161 -15.59 8.11 21.15
C PHE A 161 -16.44 8.75 20.04
N PRO A 162 -17.75 8.52 19.99
CA PRO A 162 -18.62 9.01 18.92
C PRO A 162 -18.69 10.55 18.84
N ARG A 163 -18.28 11.23 19.92
CA ARG A 163 -18.26 12.71 20.00
C ARG A 163 -16.92 13.32 19.56
N LEU A 164 -15.88 12.51 19.37
CA LEU A 164 -14.64 13.01 18.79
C LEU A 164 -14.89 13.30 17.30
N ASN A 165 -15.33 14.53 17.03
CA ASN A 165 -15.55 15.04 15.70
C ASN A 165 -14.20 15.28 15.00
N GLY A 166 -13.80 14.37 14.21
CA GLY A 166 -12.70 14.44 13.27
C GLY A 166 -12.80 13.19 12.41
N LYS A 167 -13.40 13.31 11.24
CA LYS A 167 -13.24 12.26 10.25
C LYS A 167 -11.75 12.24 9.92
N THR A 168 -11.05 11.19 10.33
CA THR A 168 -9.74 10.91 9.76
C THR A 168 -9.98 10.81 8.27
N LYS A 169 -9.47 11.77 7.54
CA LYS A 169 -9.68 11.83 6.10
C LYS A 169 -8.73 10.79 5.50
N LEU A 170 -9.26 9.64 5.13
CA LEU A 170 -8.52 8.68 4.32
C LEU A 170 -8.09 9.38 3.02
N PRO A 171 -6.95 9.02 2.45
CA PRO A 171 -6.57 9.48 1.12
C PRO A 171 -7.72 9.26 0.13
N GLU A 172 -7.96 10.24 -0.75
CA GLU A 172 -9.06 10.15 -1.72
C GLU A 172 -8.95 8.89 -2.57
N GLY A 173 -7.72 8.53 -2.98
CA GLY A 173 -7.44 7.32 -3.74
C GLY A 173 -7.84 6.04 -2.99
N ALA A 174 -7.58 5.97 -1.68
CA ALA A 174 -7.96 4.80 -0.87
C ALA A 174 -9.48 4.61 -0.78
N VAL A 175 -10.24 5.71 -0.80
CA VAL A 175 -11.71 5.65 -0.82
C VAL A 175 -12.23 5.33 -2.21
N ALA A 176 -11.74 6.02 -3.23
CA ALA A 176 -12.22 5.88 -4.61
C ALA A 176 -11.87 4.51 -5.20
N LEU A 177 -10.61 4.06 -5.05
CA LEU A 177 -10.13 2.81 -5.64
C LEU A 177 -10.45 1.58 -4.79
N GLY A 178 -11.09 1.76 -3.63
CA GLY A 178 -11.53 0.67 -2.77
C GLY A 178 -12.87 0.04 -3.19
N ASP A 179 -13.53 0.58 -4.19
CA ASP A 179 -14.72 0.01 -4.81
C ASP A 179 -14.36 -0.58 -6.18
N PRO A 180 -14.78 -1.84 -6.50
CA PRO A 180 -14.40 -2.50 -7.75
C PRO A 180 -14.86 -1.77 -9.02
N GLU A 181 -16.04 -1.16 -9.01
CA GLU A 181 -16.58 -0.45 -10.19
C GLU A 181 -15.81 0.84 -10.45
N TRP A 182 -15.53 1.60 -9.37
CA TRP A 182 -14.71 2.80 -9.44
C TRP A 182 -13.26 2.50 -9.83
N LEU A 183 -12.68 1.42 -9.29
CA LEU A 183 -11.34 0.96 -9.66
C LEU A 183 -11.27 0.60 -11.15
N SER A 184 -12.26 -0.14 -11.65
CA SER A 184 -12.34 -0.49 -13.06
C SER A 184 -12.43 0.75 -13.95
N ALA A 185 -13.34 1.68 -13.63
CA ALA A 185 -13.50 2.91 -14.38
C ALA A 185 -12.21 3.75 -14.38
N ALA A 186 -11.57 3.88 -13.22
CA ALA A 186 -10.33 4.66 -13.09
C ALA A 186 -9.16 4.09 -13.93
N MET A 187 -9.02 2.77 -13.99
CA MET A 187 -7.99 2.15 -14.84
C MET A 187 -8.30 2.35 -16.33
N VAL A 188 -9.57 2.27 -16.73
CA VAL A 188 -9.99 2.55 -18.12
C VAL A 188 -9.74 4.01 -18.48
N ASP A 189 -10.11 4.94 -17.62
CA ASP A 189 -9.87 6.37 -17.84
C ASP A 189 -8.37 6.71 -17.93
N ALA A 190 -7.51 5.94 -17.24
CA ALA A 190 -6.06 6.08 -17.32
C ALA A 190 -5.45 5.54 -18.61
N GLY A 191 -6.19 4.73 -19.39
CA GLY A 191 -5.73 4.18 -20.68
C GLY A 191 -5.49 2.68 -20.70
N PHE A 192 -5.87 1.95 -19.68
CA PHE A 192 -5.90 0.48 -19.67
C PHE A 192 -7.21 -0.07 -20.24
N GLN A 193 -7.20 -1.33 -20.67
CA GLN A 193 -8.44 -2.06 -20.93
C GLN A 193 -9.19 -2.36 -19.63
N PRO A 194 -10.49 -2.73 -19.67
CA PRO A 194 -11.21 -3.13 -18.47
C PRO A 194 -10.46 -4.22 -17.68
N PRO A 195 -10.15 -4.00 -16.40
CA PRO A 195 -9.37 -4.94 -15.60
C PRO A 195 -10.18 -6.19 -15.21
N LYS A 196 -9.46 -7.29 -15.03
CA LYS A 196 -9.91 -8.37 -14.16
C LYS A 196 -9.59 -7.99 -12.72
N ILE A 197 -10.58 -8.00 -11.83
CA ILE A 197 -10.44 -7.65 -10.43
C ILE A 197 -10.73 -8.89 -9.58
N ASP A 198 -9.78 -9.27 -8.75
CA ASP A 198 -9.92 -10.34 -7.77
C ASP A 198 -9.95 -9.75 -6.36
N VAL A 199 -10.77 -10.33 -5.48
CA VAL A 199 -10.81 -10.02 -4.05
C VAL A 199 -9.91 -11.00 -3.31
N VAL A 200 -8.96 -10.47 -2.53
CA VAL A 200 -7.99 -11.27 -1.76
C VAL A 200 -8.10 -10.90 -0.30
N VAL A 201 -8.15 -11.91 0.57
CA VAL A 201 -8.24 -11.72 2.02
C VAL A 201 -7.06 -12.39 2.69
N HIS A 202 -6.34 -11.62 3.51
CA HIS A 202 -5.33 -12.14 4.43
C HIS A 202 -5.58 -11.63 5.85
N ASP A 203 -5.40 -12.50 6.82
CA ASP A 203 -5.45 -12.09 8.22
C ASP A 203 -4.15 -11.35 8.60
N PHE A 204 -4.28 -10.12 9.09
CA PHE A 204 -3.20 -9.45 9.79
C PHE A 204 -3.09 -10.06 11.19
N PRO A 205 -1.94 -10.67 11.54
CA PRO A 205 -1.76 -11.32 12.83
C PRO A 205 -1.34 -10.27 13.88
N LEU A 206 -2.30 -9.55 14.46
CA LEU A 206 -2.00 -8.60 15.52
C LEU A 206 -1.61 -9.37 16.79
N GLY A 207 -0.32 -9.33 17.14
CA GLY A 207 0.18 -9.89 18.37
C GLY A 207 -0.27 -9.06 19.58
N VAL A 208 -0.92 -9.69 20.56
CA VAL A 208 -1.42 -8.97 21.75
C VAL A 208 -0.30 -8.33 22.56
N SER A 209 0.91 -8.89 22.51
CA SER A 209 2.11 -8.29 23.13
C SER A 209 2.55 -6.97 22.46
N GLN A 210 2.22 -6.74 21.18
CA GLN A 210 2.49 -5.46 20.50
C GLN A 210 1.68 -4.30 21.12
N LEU A 211 0.61 -4.62 21.85
CA LEU A 211 -0.16 -3.63 22.60
C LEU A 211 0.54 -3.11 23.86
N ASP A 212 1.72 -3.64 24.20
CA ASP A 212 2.58 -3.08 25.24
C ASP A 212 3.35 -1.85 24.74
N THR A 213 3.53 -1.73 23.42
CA THR A 213 4.11 -0.56 22.74
C THR A 213 3.14 -0.05 21.64
N PRO A 214 1.95 0.45 22.03
CA PRO A 214 0.88 0.74 21.08
C PRO A 214 1.23 1.88 20.11
N ASP A 215 2.14 2.77 20.49
CA ASP A 215 2.62 3.85 19.62
C ASP A 215 3.47 3.31 18.44
N GLU A 216 4.19 2.20 18.61
CA GLU A 216 4.89 1.53 17.51
C GLU A 216 3.89 0.88 16.53
N LEU A 217 2.82 0.31 17.07
CA LEU A 217 1.79 -0.39 16.29
C LEU A 217 0.86 0.58 15.55
N PHE A 218 0.38 1.61 16.23
CA PHE A 218 -0.66 2.52 15.74
C PHE A 218 -0.16 3.91 15.39
N GLY A 219 1.10 4.24 15.68
CA GLY A 219 1.65 5.60 15.59
C GLY A 219 1.58 6.22 14.18
N MET A 220 1.55 5.40 13.14
CA MET A 220 1.34 5.88 11.76
C MET A 220 -0.12 6.27 11.47
N SER A 221 -1.08 5.86 12.32
CA SER A 221 -2.49 6.16 12.11
C SER A 221 -2.84 7.56 12.59
N PRO A 222 -3.45 8.40 11.73
CA PRO A 222 -4.00 9.69 12.15
C PRO A 222 -5.07 9.56 13.23
N ASP A 223 -5.82 8.44 13.25
CA ASP A 223 -6.81 8.14 14.29
C ASP A 223 -6.15 7.99 15.67
N TRP A 224 -4.96 7.38 15.72
CA TRP A 224 -4.19 7.25 16.95
C TRP A 224 -3.62 8.59 17.43
N ALA A 225 -3.09 9.37 16.50
CA ALA A 225 -2.54 10.69 16.81
C ALA A 225 -3.60 11.68 17.35
N ALA A 226 -4.87 11.47 17.02
CA ALA A 226 -5.98 12.31 17.48
C ALA A 226 -6.48 11.97 18.91
N LEU A 227 -5.96 10.91 19.54
CA LEU A 227 -6.36 10.45 20.87
C LEU A 227 -5.43 10.99 21.95
N ASP A 228 -5.99 11.34 23.09
CA ASP A 228 -5.21 11.55 24.33
C ASP A 228 -4.83 10.21 24.99
N ASP A 229 -4.00 10.26 26.02
CA ASP A 229 -3.44 9.07 26.66
C ASP A 229 -4.53 8.18 27.29
N ALA A 230 -5.58 8.77 27.88
CA ALA A 230 -6.68 8.02 28.47
C ALA A 230 -7.47 7.29 27.38
N GLN A 231 -7.74 7.95 26.26
CA GLN A 231 -8.45 7.38 25.12
C GLN A 231 -7.60 6.28 24.43
N ARG A 232 -6.28 6.46 24.33
CA ARG A 232 -5.37 5.42 23.84
C ARG A 232 -5.42 4.18 24.72
N ALA A 233 -5.42 4.35 26.03
CA ALA A 233 -5.54 3.25 26.99
C ALA A 233 -6.87 2.50 26.81
N GLU A 234 -7.99 3.20 26.58
CA GLU A 234 -9.29 2.58 26.31
C GLU A 234 -9.30 1.79 25.01
N VAL A 235 -8.67 2.32 23.92
CA VAL A 235 -8.51 1.59 22.65
C VAL A 235 -7.71 0.31 22.86
N VAL A 236 -6.57 0.38 23.54
CA VAL A 236 -5.74 -0.79 23.86
C VAL A 236 -6.52 -1.84 24.65
N ALA A 237 -7.27 -1.41 25.66
CA ALA A 237 -8.10 -2.32 26.46
C ALA A 237 -9.17 -3.01 25.60
N GLU A 238 -9.77 -2.28 24.64
CA GLU A 238 -10.77 -2.85 23.76
C GLU A 238 -10.16 -3.84 22.75
N VAL A 239 -8.98 -3.56 22.18
CA VAL A 239 -8.28 -4.53 21.32
C VAL A 239 -7.93 -5.79 22.10
N ARG A 240 -7.45 -5.66 23.36
CA ARG A 240 -7.20 -6.81 24.24
C ARG A 240 -8.48 -7.61 24.52
N ARG A 241 -9.61 -6.92 24.71
CA ARG A 241 -10.92 -7.56 24.91
C ARG A 241 -11.34 -8.34 23.65
N LEU A 242 -11.16 -7.78 22.45
CA LEU A 242 -11.46 -8.46 21.19
C LEU A 242 -10.59 -9.69 20.96
N ALA A 243 -9.40 -9.71 21.50
CA ALA A 243 -8.51 -10.87 21.43
C ALA A 243 -9.01 -12.07 22.27
N GLU A 244 -9.90 -11.85 23.24
CA GLU A 244 -10.51 -12.92 24.06
C GLU A 244 -9.48 -13.88 24.70
N GLY A 245 -8.35 -13.35 25.15
CA GLY A 245 -7.25 -14.12 25.74
C GLY A 245 -6.33 -14.83 24.75
N ARG A 246 -6.56 -14.68 23.42
CA ARG A 246 -5.64 -15.19 22.40
C ARG A 246 -4.34 -14.38 22.41
N ALA A 247 -3.22 -15.03 22.08
CA ALA A 247 -1.95 -14.35 21.90
C ALA A 247 -1.87 -13.53 20.58
N ILE A 248 -2.69 -13.91 19.58
CA ILE A 248 -2.79 -13.27 18.29
C ILE A 248 -4.27 -13.01 17.99
N LEU A 249 -4.59 -11.78 17.64
CA LEU A 249 -5.90 -11.38 17.09
C LEU A 249 -5.78 -11.36 15.56
N PRO A 250 -6.41 -12.29 14.83
CA PRO A 250 -6.48 -12.22 13.36
C PRO A 250 -7.41 -11.09 12.96
N ILE A 251 -6.94 -10.19 12.11
CA ILE A 251 -7.73 -9.10 11.55
C ILE A 251 -7.83 -9.32 10.04
N PRO A 252 -8.98 -9.81 9.54
CA PRO A 252 -9.15 -10.03 8.12
C PRO A 252 -9.03 -8.71 7.38
N SER A 253 -8.10 -8.67 6.43
CA SER A 253 -7.83 -7.50 5.61
C SER A 253 -8.04 -7.86 4.14
N THR A 254 -8.93 -7.11 3.50
CA THR A 254 -9.38 -7.39 2.13
C THR A 254 -8.78 -6.39 1.16
N ALA A 255 -8.14 -6.90 0.13
CA ALA A 255 -7.64 -6.12 -0.99
C ALA A 255 -8.34 -6.48 -2.29
N LEU A 256 -8.43 -5.51 -3.18
CA LEU A 256 -8.74 -5.69 -4.60
C LEU A 256 -7.42 -5.75 -5.36
N ILE A 257 -7.25 -6.75 -6.21
CA ILE A 257 -6.12 -6.82 -7.13
C ILE A 257 -6.66 -6.77 -8.55
N ALA A 258 -6.37 -5.68 -9.23
CA ALA A 258 -6.79 -5.41 -10.59
C ALA A 258 -5.63 -5.65 -11.55
N VAL A 259 -5.87 -6.40 -12.64
CA VAL A 259 -4.93 -6.64 -13.73
C VAL A 259 -5.58 -6.22 -15.03
N ALA A 260 -4.95 -5.33 -15.76
CA ALA A 260 -5.44 -4.81 -17.04
C ALA A 260 -4.34 -4.77 -18.08
N THR A 261 -4.70 -5.00 -19.34
CA THR A 261 -3.82 -4.75 -20.49
C THR A 261 -3.89 -3.28 -20.88
N ARG A 262 -2.75 -2.72 -21.30
CA ARG A 262 -2.70 -1.39 -21.88
C ARG A 262 -3.01 -1.43 -23.39
#